data_e0842ebc6d0c91e113780323a47b5297
#
_entry.id   e0842ebc6d0c91e113780323a47b5297
#
_cell.length_a   1.000
_cell.length_b   1.000
_cell.length_c   1.000
_cell.angle_alpha   90.00
_cell.angle_beta   90.00
_cell.angle_gamma   90.00
#
_symmetry.space_group_name_H-M   'P 1'
#
loop_
_entity.id
_entity.type
_entity.pdbx_description
1 polymer ?
#
loop_
_entity_poly.entity_id
_entity_poly.type
_entity_poly.pdbx_seq_one_letter_code
_entity_poly.pdbx_strand_id
1 'polypeptide(L)'
;SSRRRHTRLQGDWSSDVCSSDLSEIFYDYGDKIKGGPPGSKDADGDRFVEIWNIVFMQFERDTQGQLSNLPAPSVDTGMGLERISAIMSGVTSNYDTDLFVPLIEEAKKITRQKEFSSSLNVIADHLRAISFLIADGVLPGSDGRGYVLRRILRRAARHGYLLGMKDPFLFKLVDVLIN
;
A
#
# COMPACT_ATOMS: atom_id res chain seq x y z
N SER A 1 -6.24 11.73 -18.03
CA SER A 1 -7.18 10.92 -17.24
C SER A 1 -7.63 9.72 -18.07
N SER A 2 -7.25 8.54 -17.65
CA SER A 2 -7.66 7.30 -18.30
C SER A 2 -8.92 6.78 -17.60
N ARG A 3 -10.04 6.68 -18.32
CA ARG A 3 -11.23 6.01 -17.81
C ARG A 3 -11.09 4.52 -18.09
N ARG A 4 -10.89 3.72 -17.08
CA ARG A 4 -11.02 2.27 -17.18
C ARG A 4 -12.38 1.86 -16.64
N ARG A 5 -13.23 1.33 -17.51
CA ARG A 5 -14.40 0.56 -17.07
C ARG A 5 -13.89 -0.80 -16.66
N HIS A 6 -13.75 -1.04 -15.38
CA HIS A 6 -13.53 -2.36 -14.84
C HIS A 6 -14.80 -2.85 -14.18
N THR A 7 -15.50 -3.74 -14.87
CA THR A 7 -16.42 -4.68 -14.22
C THR A 7 -15.55 -5.64 -13.41
N ARG A 8 -15.14 -5.24 -12.21
CA ARG A 8 -14.47 -6.13 -11.30
C ARG A 8 -15.50 -6.71 -10.34
N LEU A 9 -16.01 -7.86 -10.73
CA LEU A 9 -16.52 -8.84 -9.80
C LEU A 9 -15.32 -9.33 -9.02
N GLN A 10 -15.04 -8.82 -7.81
CA GLN A 10 -14.35 -9.61 -6.81
C GLN A 10 -14.08 -8.91 -5.51
N GLY A 11 -14.46 -9.62 -4.46
CA GLY A 11 -13.71 -9.79 -3.24
C GLY A 11 -14.21 -8.95 -2.09
N ASP A 12 -14.92 -9.58 -1.21
CA ASP A 12 -15.01 -9.52 0.28
C ASP A 12 -14.65 -8.21 1.03
N TRP A 13 -14.87 -7.07 0.37
CA TRP A 13 -14.82 -5.76 1.03
C TRP A 13 -16.15 -5.05 0.83
N SER A 14 -17.15 -5.40 1.60
CA SER A 14 -18.55 -5.08 1.44
C SER A 14 -19.18 -5.81 0.25
N SER A 15 -19.85 -6.90 0.53
CA SER A 15 -20.65 -7.69 -0.41
C SER A 15 -21.78 -6.88 -1.06
N ASP A 16 -22.00 -5.67 -0.64
CA ASP A 16 -23.26 -4.97 -0.84
C ASP A 16 -23.21 -3.79 -1.80
N VAL A 17 -22.02 -3.25 -2.09
CA VAL A 17 -21.87 -2.07 -2.99
C VAL A 17 -21.07 -2.40 -4.23
N CYS A 18 -21.64 -2.16 -5.40
CA CYS A 18 -21.00 -2.34 -6.70
C CYS A 18 -20.69 -0.97 -7.31
N SER A 19 -19.44 -0.70 -7.58
CA SER A 19 -19.03 0.48 -8.34
C SER A 19 -19.27 0.26 -9.82
N SER A 20 -19.92 1.21 -10.50
CA SER A 20 -20.14 1.14 -11.95
C SER A 20 -19.02 1.80 -12.74
N ASP A 21 -18.45 2.88 -12.23
CA ASP A 21 -17.42 3.65 -12.91
C ASP A 21 -16.27 3.99 -11.96
N LEU A 22 -15.04 3.83 -12.48
CA LEU A 22 -13.78 4.14 -11.79
C LEU A 22 -13.03 5.18 -12.63
N SER A 23 -12.58 6.25 -11.98
CA SER A 23 -11.64 7.21 -12.54
C SER A 23 -10.37 7.21 -11.72
N GLU A 24 -9.22 7.18 -12.39
CA GLU A 24 -7.91 7.16 -11.75
C GLU A 24 -7.12 8.38 -12.24
N ILE A 25 -6.36 8.99 -11.34
CA ILE A 25 -5.43 10.07 -11.66
C ILE A 25 -4.02 9.53 -11.53
N PHE A 26 -3.26 9.68 -12.60
CA PHE A 26 -1.86 9.27 -12.68
C PHE A 26 -0.95 10.49 -12.75
N TYR A 27 0.17 10.40 -12.07
CA TYR A 27 1.28 11.33 -12.21
C TYR A 27 2.27 10.80 -13.24
N ASP A 28 2.72 11.64 -14.18
CA ASP A 28 3.75 11.31 -15.16
C ASP A 28 5.10 11.87 -14.70
N TYR A 29 6.03 10.99 -14.37
CA TYR A 29 7.41 11.35 -14.00
C TYR A 29 8.29 11.80 -15.20
N GLY A 30 7.72 11.79 -16.41
CA GLY A 30 8.39 12.25 -17.63
C GLY A 30 9.22 11.18 -18.33
N ASP A 31 9.75 11.57 -19.49
CA ASP A 31 10.37 10.65 -20.46
C ASP A 31 11.66 9.97 -19.99
N LYS A 32 12.25 10.45 -18.90
CA LYS A 32 13.45 9.83 -18.32
C LYS A 32 13.16 8.54 -17.58
N ILE A 33 11.91 8.31 -17.19
CA ILE A 33 11.46 7.10 -16.52
C ILE A 33 10.80 6.19 -17.55
N LYS A 34 11.16 4.91 -17.52
CA LYS A 34 10.61 3.92 -18.45
C LYS A 34 9.16 3.60 -18.09
N GLY A 35 8.28 3.62 -19.07
CA GLY A 35 6.86 3.26 -18.94
C GLY A 35 5.99 4.03 -19.91
N GLY A 36 4.80 3.51 -20.17
CA GLY A 36 3.77 4.12 -21.01
C GLY A 36 2.53 4.51 -20.23
N PRO A 37 1.63 5.30 -20.82
CA PRO A 37 0.38 5.68 -20.18
C PRO A 37 -0.49 4.45 -19.87
N PRO A 38 -1.37 4.54 -18.87
CA PRO A 38 -2.27 3.45 -18.49
C PRO A 38 -3.03 2.89 -19.70
N GLY A 39 -3.02 1.56 -19.86
CA GLY A 39 -3.66 0.87 -20.99
C GLY A 39 -2.77 0.69 -22.23
N SER A 40 -1.55 1.26 -22.26
CA SER A 40 -0.56 0.98 -23.29
C SER A 40 0.15 -0.36 -23.06
N LYS A 41 0.93 -0.83 -24.05
CA LYS A 41 1.74 -2.06 -23.92
C LYS A 41 2.81 -1.95 -22.83
N ASP A 42 3.29 -0.74 -22.56
CA ASP A 42 4.37 -0.45 -21.62
C ASP A 42 3.85 0.15 -20.29
N ALA A 43 2.58 -0.09 -19.97
CA ALA A 43 1.92 0.45 -18.77
C ALA A 43 2.51 -0.07 -17.45
N ASP A 44 3.27 -1.18 -17.47
CA ASP A 44 3.89 -1.78 -16.27
C ASP A 44 5.18 -1.06 -15.81
N GLY A 45 5.57 0.02 -16.48
CA GLY A 45 6.72 0.81 -16.08
C GLY A 45 6.43 1.80 -14.95
N ASP A 46 7.50 2.38 -14.36
CA ASP A 46 7.43 3.26 -13.19
C ASP A 46 7.13 4.73 -13.55
N ARG A 47 6.93 5.06 -14.83
CA ARG A 47 6.71 6.43 -15.28
C ARG A 47 5.35 7.00 -14.83
N PHE A 48 4.28 6.23 -15.00
CA PHE A 48 2.92 6.65 -14.67
C PHE A 48 2.48 5.99 -13.38
N VAL A 49 2.43 6.76 -12.29
CA VAL A 49 2.03 6.27 -10.98
C VAL A 49 0.62 6.74 -10.65
N GLU A 50 -0.28 5.80 -10.40
CA GLU A 50 -1.61 6.11 -9.89
C GLU A 50 -1.50 6.72 -8.49
N ILE A 51 -2.06 7.91 -8.32
CA ILE A 51 -2.04 8.64 -7.05
C ILE A 51 -3.42 8.76 -6.41
N TRP A 52 -4.45 8.73 -7.22
CA TRP A 52 -5.81 8.93 -6.73
C TRP A 52 -6.79 8.08 -7.51
N ASN A 53 -7.70 7.46 -6.79
CA ASN A 53 -8.78 6.67 -7.35
C ASN A 53 -10.13 7.24 -6.87
N ILE A 54 -11.09 7.31 -7.78
CA ILE A 54 -12.42 7.89 -7.56
C ILE A 54 -13.43 6.88 -8.09
N VAL A 55 -14.23 6.32 -7.20
CA VAL A 55 -15.25 5.32 -7.50
C VAL A 55 -16.63 5.93 -7.38
N PHE A 56 -17.40 5.87 -8.45
CA PHE A 56 -18.77 6.37 -8.49
C PHE A 56 -19.73 5.21 -8.20
N MET A 57 -20.33 5.21 -7.01
CA MET A 57 -21.23 4.17 -6.55
C MET A 57 -22.67 4.56 -6.84
N GLN A 58 -23.35 3.76 -7.65
CA GLN A 58 -24.75 3.98 -8.06
C GLN A 58 -25.65 2.82 -7.66
N PHE A 59 -25.07 1.63 -7.46
CA PHE A 59 -25.81 0.40 -7.23
C PHE A 59 -25.34 -0.29 -5.98
N GLU A 60 -26.24 -0.98 -5.30
CA GLU A 60 -25.96 -1.96 -4.26
C GLU A 60 -26.28 -3.38 -4.77
N ARG A 61 -25.57 -4.35 -4.25
CA ARG A 61 -25.82 -5.77 -4.53
C ARG A 61 -26.22 -6.46 -3.23
N ASP A 62 -27.41 -7.08 -3.24
CA ASP A 62 -27.89 -7.85 -2.08
C ASP A 62 -27.16 -9.20 -1.94
N THR A 63 -27.45 -9.89 -0.84
CA THR A 63 -26.88 -11.23 -0.53
C THR A 63 -27.26 -12.31 -1.55
N GLN A 64 -28.25 -12.06 -2.39
CA GLN A 64 -28.69 -12.93 -3.46
C GLN A 64 -28.05 -12.57 -4.81
N GLY A 65 -27.23 -11.51 -4.83
CA GLY A 65 -26.55 -11.03 -6.04
C GLY A 65 -27.40 -10.09 -6.91
N GLN A 66 -28.58 -9.67 -6.46
CA GLN A 66 -29.45 -8.77 -7.20
C GLN A 66 -28.99 -7.33 -7.03
N LEU A 67 -28.92 -6.59 -8.15
CA LEU A 67 -28.53 -5.17 -8.18
C LEU A 67 -29.76 -4.28 -8.03
N SER A 68 -29.66 -3.30 -7.13
CA SER A 68 -30.64 -2.21 -7.00
C SER A 68 -29.93 -0.85 -6.96
N ASN A 69 -30.66 0.21 -7.29
CA ASN A 69 -30.11 1.56 -7.20
C ASN A 69 -29.89 1.92 -5.72
N LEU A 70 -28.77 2.56 -5.41
CA LEU A 70 -28.56 3.20 -4.11
C LEU A 70 -29.61 4.31 -3.92
N PRO A 71 -30.17 4.47 -2.71
CA PRO A 71 -31.08 5.56 -2.39
C PRO A 71 -30.47 6.95 -2.62
N ALA A 72 -29.16 7.07 -2.43
CA ALA A 72 -28.34 8.24 -2.73
C ALA A 72 -27.03 7.80 -3.38
N PRO A 73 -26.81 8.08 -4.68
CA PRO A 73 -25.52 7.85 -5.31
C PRO A 73 -24.41 8.57 -4.55
N SER A 74 -23.27 7.94 -4.42
CA SER A 74 -22.13 8.46 -3.64
C SER A 74 -20.81 8.27 -4.37
N VAL A 75 -19.78 8.94 -3.89
CA VAL A 75 -18.42 8.82 -4.38
C VAL A 75 -17.56 8.28 -3.26
N ASP A 76 -16.86 7.17 -3.54
CA ASP A 76 -15.78 6.68 -2.70
C ASP A 76 -14.45 7.05 -3.35
N THR A 77 -13.52 7.57 -2.58
CA THR A 77 -12.27 8.08 -3.13
C THR A 77 -11.10 7.77 -2.21
N GLY A 78 -9.95 7.44 -2.80
CA GLY A 78 -8.72 7.14 -2.07
C GLY A 78 -7.50 7.72 -2.75
N MET A 79 -6.64 8.37 -1.96
CA MET A 79 -5.35 8.89 -2.39
C MET A 79 -4.24 8.22 -1.57
N GLY A 80 -3.20 7.71 -2.24
CA GLY A 80 -2.05 7.10 -1.56
C GLY A 80 -1.17 8.15 -0.90
N LEU A 81 -1.13 8.17 0.44
CA LEU A 81 -0.31 9.13 1.19
C LEU A 81 1.16 9.06 0.76
N GLU A 82 1.72 7.88 0.69
CA GLU A 82 3.13 7.65 0.35
C GLU A 82 3.44 8.09 -1.08
N ARG A 83 2.51 7.81 -2.02
CA ARG A 83 2.66 8.19 -3.42
C ARG A 83 2.63 9.70 -3.62
N ILE A 84 1.67 10.39 -2.99
CA ILE A 84 1.58 11.85 -3.09
C ILE A 84 2.75 12.52 -2.36
N SER A 85 3.21 11.98 -1.22
CA SER A 85 4.37 12.49 -0.50
C SER A 85 5.64 12.40 -1.35
N ALA A 86 5.86 11.29 -2.05
CA ALA A 86 6.99 11.12 -2.95
C ALA A 86 6.98 12.17 -4.07
N ILE A 87 5.83 12.38 -4.71
CA ILE A 87 5.68 13.37 -5.77
C ILE A 87 5.92 14.79 -5.27
N MET A 88 5.33 15.16 -4.13
CA MET A 88 5.49 16.50 -3.55
C MET A 88 6.92 16.76 -3.07
N SER A 89 7.64 15.71 -2.68
CA SER A 89 9.05 15.77 -2.29
C SER A 89 10.01 15.70 -3.49
N GLY A 90 9.50 15.48 -4.70
CA GLY A 90 10.31 15.40 -5.92
C GLY A 90 11.15 14.13 -6.03
N VAL A 91 10.78 13.06 -5.30
CA VAL A 91 11.45 11.75 -5.34
C VAL A 91 10.61 10.74 -6.11
N THR A 92 11.23 9.71 -6.66
CA THR A 92 10.56 8.68 -7.46
C THR A 92 10.15 7.44 -6.66
N SER A 93 10.73 7.26 -5.47
CA SER A 93 10.44 6.15 -4.58
C SER A 93 9.74 6.62 -3.31
N ASN A 94 8.70 5.92 -2.90
CA ASN A 94 8.05 6.14 -1.61
C ASN A 94 9.02 6.00 -0.43
N TYR A 95 10.03 5.14 -0.58
CA TYR A 95 11.03 4.86 0.44
C TYR A 95 12.05 5.98 0.63
N ASP A 96 12.09 6.96 -0.27
CA ASP A 96 12.96 8.14 -0.19
C ASP A 96 12.24 9.33 0.47
N THR A 97 11.03 9.11 0.96
CA THR A 97 10.26 10.13 1.70
C THR A 97 10.63 10.15 3.19
N ASP A 98 10.31 11.23 3.86
CA ASP A 98 10.43 11.40 5.32
C ASP A 98 9.62 10.35 6.11
N LEU A 99 8.58 9.77 5.52
CA LEU A 99 7.80 8.68 6.10
C LEU A 99 8.61 7.40 6.31
N PHE A 100 9.61 7.14 5.48
CA PHE A 100 10.35 5.87 5.48
C PHE A 100 11.84 6.01 5.75
N VAL A 101 12.48 7.10 5.33
CA VAL A 101 13.92 7.29 5.49
C VAL A 101 14.40 7.08 6.93
N PRO A 102 13.76 7.66 7.98
CA PRO A 102 14.20 7.44 9.37
C PRO A 102 14.13 5.96 9.78
N LEU A 103 13.07 5.24 9.37
CA LEU A 103 12.89 3.82 9.68
C LEU A 103 13.93 2.96 8.98
N ILE A 104 14.23 3.25 7.71
CA ILE A 104 15.21 2.53 6.91
C ILE A 104 16.61 2.72 7.49
N GLU A 105 16.98 3.96 7.84
CA GLU A 105 18.29 4.25 8.43
C GLU A 105 18.45 3.58 9.80
N GLU A 106 17.43 3.55 10.64
CA GLU A 106 17.50 2.86 11.92
C GLU A 106 17.53 1.33 11.72
N ALA A 107 16.75 0.78 10.79
CA ALA A 107 16.81 -0.63 10.44
C ALA A 107 18.21 -1.01 9.93
N LYS A 108 18.85 -0.15 9.14
CA LYS A 108 20.22 -0.33 8.65
C LYS A 108 21.22 -0.39 9.79
N LYS A 109 21.12 0.49 10.80
CA LYS A 109 21.98 0.49 11.98
C LYS A 109 21.80 -0.78 12.81
N ILE A 110 20.55 -1.16 13.13
CA ILE A 110 20.23 -2.34 13.93
C ILE A 110 20.72 -3.62 13.25
N THR A 111 20.55 -3.73 11.93
CA THR A 111 20.99 -4.89 11.14
C THR A 111 22.46 -4.82 10.74
N ARG A 112 23.17 -3.73 11.09
CA ARG A 112 24.60 -3.50 10.80
C ARG A 112 24.93 -3.58 9.31
N GLN A 113 23.97 -3.20 8.45
CA GLN A 113 24.21 -3.16 7.01
C GLN A 113 24.98 -1.89 6.63
N LYS A 114 25.98 -2.04 5.77
CA LYS A 114 26.76 -0.91 5.23
C LYS A 114 26.13 -0.34 3.97
N GLU A 115 25.51 -1.21 3.18
CA GLU A 115 24.91 -0.86 1.90
C GLU A 115 23.38 -0.96 1.96
N PHE A 116 22.72 -0.38 0.96
CA PHE A 116 21.29 -0.51 0.78
C PHE A 116 20.91 -1.95 0.43
N SER A 117 19.79 -2.39 0.99
CA SER A 117 19.15 -3.66 0.64
C SER A 117 17.64 -3.45 0.57
N SER A 118 17.00 -4.01 -0.44
CA SER A 118 15.53 -4.01 -0.56
C SER A 118 14.82 -4.62 0.65
N SER A 119 15.53 -5.46 1.41
CA SER A 119 15.03 -6.00 2.68
C SER A 119 14.79 -4.93 3.73
N LEU A 120 15.54 -3.82 3.71
CA LEU A 120 15.33 -2.70 4.62
C LEU A 120 14.00 -1.99 4.34
N ASN A 121 13.66 -1.81 3.07
CA ASN A 121 12.37 -1.25 2.66
C ASN A 121 11.21 -2.13 3.15
N VAL A 122 11.33 -3.45 2.98
CA VAL A 122 10.31 -4.39 3.47
C VAL A 122 10.16 -4.33 4.98
N ILE A 123 11.26 -4.21 5.72
CA ILE A 123 11.22 -4.09 7.19
C ILE A 123 10.51 -2.79 7.59
N ALA A 124 10.85 -1.65 7.00
CA ALA A 124 10.26 -0.36 7.32
C ALA A 124 8.76 -0.32 6.98
N ASP A 125 8.38 -0.75 5.79
CA ASP A 125 6.97 -0.83 5.34
C ASP A 125 6.14 -1.73 6.26
N HIS A 126 6.64 -2.94 6.51
CA HIS A 126 5.91 -3.91 7.32
C HIS A 126 5.85 -3.52 8.79
N LEU A 127 6.89 -2.91 9.35
CA LEU A 127 6.85 -2.39 10.71
C LEU A 127 5.72 -1.38 10.88
N ARG A 128 5.63 -0.44 9.94
CA ARG A 128 4.58 0.59 9.95
C ARG A 128 3.18 -0.04 9.89
N ALA A 129 2.96 -0.95 8.95
CA ALA A 129 1.70 -1.68 8.84
C ALA A 129 1.36 -2.50 10.10
N ILE A 130 2.33 -3.22 10.68
CA ILE A 130 2.17 -4.01 11.90
C ILE A 130 1.78 -3.11 13.08
N SER A 131 2.50 -2.01 13.27
CA SER A 131 2.29 -1.11 14.40
C SER A 131 0.90 -0.47 14.37
N PHE A 132 0.46 0.03 13.22
CA PHE A 132 -0.88 0.60 13.08
C PHE A 132 -1.98 -0.45 13.24
N LEU A 133 -1.83 -1.64 12.65
CA LEU A 133 -2.82 -2.72 12.83
C LEU A 133 -2.96 -3.14 14.30
N ILE A 134 -1.86 -3.21 15.04
CA ILE A 134 -1.91 -3.53 16.48
C ILE A 134 -2.55 -2.39 17.26
N ALA A 135 -2.22 -1.14 16.95
CA ALA A 135 -2.85 0.04 17.58
C ALA A 135 -4.36 0.07 17.35
N ASP A 136 -4.82 -0.37 16.18
CA ASP A 136 -6.25 -0.53 15.84
C ASP A 136 -6.89 -1.79 16.45
N GLY A 137 -6.17 -2.52 17.30
CA GLY A 137 -6.69 -3.67 18.04
C GLY A 137 -6.64 -5.02 17.31
N VAL A 138 -5.93 -5.10 16.18
CA VAL A 138 -5.72 -6.38 15.49
C VAL A 138 -4.53 -7.11 16.14
N LEU A 139 -4.76 -8.33 16.64
CA LEU A 139 -3.71 -9.18 17.18
C LEU A 139 -3.35 -10.31 16.20
N PRO A 140 -2.07 -10.77 16.17
CA PRO A 140 -1.68 -11.90 15.34
C PRO A 140 -2.46 -13.16 15.69
N GLY A 141 -3.06 -13.80 14.68
CA GLY A 141 -3.92 -14.98 14.87
C GLY A 141 -3.72 -16.05 13.80
N SER A 142 -4.57 -17.08 13.84
CA SER A 142 -4.59 -18.19 12.89
C SER A 142 -5.51 -17.95 11.69
N ASP A 143 -6.45 -17.00 11.78
CA ASP A 143 -7.48 -16.74 10.79
C ASP A 143 -7.79 -15.24 10.63
N GLY A 144 -8.60 -14.90 9.67
CA GLY A 144 -9.10 -13.56 9.42
C GLY A 144 -8.00 -12.49 9.35
N ARG A 145 -8.27 -11.32 9.91
CA ARG A 145 -7.34 -10.18 9.95
C ARG A 145 -6.07 -10.48 10.73
N GLY A 146 -6.18 -11.26 11.83
CA GLY A 146 -5.03 -11.66 12.65
C GLY A 146 -4.05 -12.55 11.88
N TYR A 147 -4.53 -13.39 10.98
CA TYR A 147 -3.68 -14.19 10.11
C TYR A 147 -2.89 -13.32 9.12
N VAL A 148 -3.53 -12.31 8.53
CA VAL A 148 -2.85 -11.37 7.63
C VAL A 148 -1.73 -10.63 8.37
N LEU A 149 -2.01 -10.08 9.55
CA LEU A 149 -1.01 -9.43 10.40
C LEU A 149 0.14 -10.37 10.72
N ARG A 150 -0.15 -11.62 11.10
CA ARG A 150 0.88 -12.64 11.37
C ARG A 150 1.76 -12.90 10.13
N ARG A 151 1.19 -12.92 8.94
CA ARG A 151 1.97 -13.09 7.69
C ARG A 151 2.91 -11.91 7.44
N ILE A 152 2.43 -10.69 7.62
CA ILE A 152 3.24 -9.46 7.47
C ILE A 152 4.40 -9.47 8.46
N LEU A 153 4.13 -9.77 9.74
CA LEU A 153 5.15 -9.86 10.79
C LEU A 153 6.21 -10.92 10.47
N ARG A 154 5.79 -12.10 10.05
CA ARG A 154 6.72 -13.18 9.66
C ARG A 154 7.57 -12.80 8.45
N ARG A 155 7.00 -12.07 7.49
CA ARG A 155 7.75 -11.58 6.33
C ARG A 155 8.81 -10.56 6.75
N ALA A 156 8.48 -9.61 7.61
CA ALA A 156 9.44 -8.66 8.16
C ALA A 156 10.57 -9.37 8.91
N ALA A 157 10.23 -10.32 9.79
CA ALA A 157 11.21 -11.11 10.52
C ALA A 157 12.13 -11.93 9.60
N ARG A 158 11.58 -12.51 8.52
CA ARG A 158 12.38 -13.22 7.51
C ARG A 158 13.38 -12.29 6.82
N HIS A 159 12.98 -11.08 6.45
CA HIS A 159 13.89 -10.10 5.86
C HIS A 159 14.98 -9.67 6.85
N GLY A 160 14.65 -9.53 8.13
CA GLY A 160 15.67 -9.34 9.17
C GLY A 160 16.65 -10.50 9.26
N TYR A 161 16.16 -11.73 9.22
CA TYR A 161 17.02 -12.92 9.20
C TYR A 161 17.96 -12.96 7.99
N LEU A 162 17.47 -12.56 6.80
CA LEU A 162 18.31 -12.45 5.59
C LEU A 162 19.42 -11.40 5.74
N LEU A 163 19.21 -10.39 6.59
CA LEU A 163 20.21 -9.38 6.95
C LEU A 163 21.08 -9.79 8.15
N GLY A 164 20.99 -11.05 8.60
CA GLY A 164 21.83 -11.60 9.66
C GLY A 164 21.28 -11.48 11.07
N MET A 165 20.04 -10.98 11.25
CA MET A 165 19.41 -10.91 12.57
C MET A 165 18.98 -12.29 13.04
N LYS A 166 19.35 -12.65 14.27
CA LYS A 166 18.97 -13.92 14.90
C LYS A 166 17.97 -13.71 16.05
N ASP A 167 18.04 -12.54 16.68
CA ASP A 167 17.20 -12.17 17.81
C ASP A 167 16.05 -11.25 17.39
N PRO A 168 14.97 -11.16 18.17
CA PRO A 168 13.89 -10.20 17.93
C PRO A 168 14.42 -8.76 17.89
N PHE A 169 14.03 -8.00 16.87
CA PHE A 169 14.56 -6.64 16.66
C PHE A 169 13.51 -5.61 16.25
N LEU A 170 12.40 -6.03 15.65
CA LEU A 170 11.39 -5.11 15.10
C LEU A 170 10.87 -4.12 16.13
N PHE A 171 10.71 -4.54 17.38
CA PHE A 171 10.23 -3.68 18.46
C PHE A 171 11.16 -2.48 18.72
N LYS A 172 12.46 -2.59 18.41
CA LYS A 172 13.43 -1.50 18.58
C LYS A 172 13.24 -0.34 17.60
N LEU A 173 12.50 -0.59 16.51
CA LEU A 173 12.20 0.42 15.50
C LEU A 173 10.92 1.21 15.80
N VAL A 174 10.14 0.78 16.79
CA VAL A 174 8.84 1.41 17.11
C VAL A 174 9.02 2.83 17.60
N ASP A 175 10.07 3.10 18.40
CA ASP A 175 10.34 4.44 18.92
C ASP A 175 10.61 5.45 17.81
N VAL A 176 11.25 5.01 16.71
CA VAL A 176 11.49 5.86 15.53
C VAL A 176 10.20 6.10 14.74
N LEU A 177 9.27 5.16 14.77
CA LEU A 177 7.97 5.32 14.11
C LEU A 177 7.05 6.31 14.84
N ILE A 178 7.19 6.44 16.16
CA ILE A 178 6.37 7.32 17.01
C ILE A 178 6.84 8.78 16.93
N ASN A 179 8.12 9.03 16.70
CA ASN A 179 8.73 10.37 16.63
C ASN A 179 8.69 10.93 15.19
#